data_a8dd3318c6afbaf84bf3cd167fae19fd
#
_entry.id   a8dd3318c6afbaf84bf3cd167fae19fd
#
_cell.length_a   1.000
_cell.length_b   1.000
_cell.length_c   1.000
_cell.angle_alpha   90.00
_cell.angle_beta   90.00
_cell.angle_gamma   90.00
#
_symmetry.space_group_name_H-M   'P 1'
#
loop_
_entity.id
_entity.type
_entity.pdbx_description
1 polymer ?
#
loop_
_entity_poly.entity_id
_entity_poly.type
_entity_poly.pdbx_seq_one_letter_code
_entity_poly.pdbx_strand_id
1 'polypeptide(L)'
;MIYGWGASLREYLELSPNYLLFWEIIKYSCEKGFNFFDFGRSLPDTGVFLFKKGWGAVPKQLYYQYYLNNISKMPDTSQLNPRRQKFARVWKKLPLKLTTAIGPLIRRGTP
;
A
#
# COMPACT_ATOMS: atom_id res chain seq x y z
N MET A 1 -6.89 9.03 12.53
CA MET A 1 -6.37 7.64 12.40
C MET A 1 -5.90 7.42 10.97
N ILE A 2 -4.75 6.78 10.76
CA ILE A 2 -4.22 6.44 9.43
C ILE A 2 -4.07 4.92 9.33
N TYR A 3 -4.64 4.33 8.28
CA TYR A 3 -4.43 2.92 7.95
C TYR A 3 -3.20 2.78 7.06
N GLY A 4 -2.07 2.40 7.66
CA GLY A 4 -0.79 2.36 6.96
C GLY A 4 -0.57 1.11 6.09
N TRP A 5 -0.87 -0.05 6.63
CA TRP A 5 -0.53 -1.34 6.03
C TRP A 5 -1.59 -2.39 6.31
N GLY A 6 -1.90 -3.23 5.34
CA GLY A 6 -2.75 -4.39 5.51
C GLY A 6 -2.43 -5.45 4.48
N ALA A 7 -2.61 -6.70 4.89
CA ALA A 7 -2.49 -7.86 4.03
C ALA A 7 -3.46 -8.95 4.49
N SER A 8 -3.92 -9.76 3.56
CA SER A 8 -4.75 -10.92 3.84
C SER A 8 -4.16 -12.14 3.15
N LEU A 9 -4.28 -13.28 3.80
CA LEU A 9 -3.93 -14.57 3.19
C LEU A 9 -4.94 -14.88 2.09
N ARG A 10 -4.44 -15.29 0.92
CA ARG A 10 -5.29 -15.52 -0.25
C ARG A 10 -6.31 -16.64 -0.04
N GLU A 11 -5.94 -17.65 0.73
CA GLU A 11 -6.79 -18.81 1.06
C GLU A 11 -8.03 -18.44 1.87
N TYR A 12 -8.02 -17.28 2.57
CA TYR A 12 -9.14 -16.81 3.38
C TYR A 12 -9.89 -15.61 2.77
N LEU A 13 -9.60 -15.22 1.54
CA LEU A 13 -10.27 -14.08 0.90
C LEU A 13 -11.78 -14.28 0.73
N GLU A 14 -12.24 -15.51 0.58
CA GLU A 14 -13.67 -15.85 0.51
C GLU A 14 -14.44 -15.45 1.77
N LEU A 15 -13.76 -15.44 2.93
CA LEU A 15 -14.34 -14.99 4.20
C LEU A 15 -14.38 -13.46 4.33
N SER A 16 -13.92 -12.76 3.31
CA SER A 16 -13.90 -11.28 3.28
C SER A 16 -13.28 -10.61 4.52
N PRO A 17 -12.11 -11.07 5.02
CA PRO A 17 -11.55 -10.63 6.30
C PRO A 17 -11.26 -9.13 6.34
N ASN A 18 -11.03 -8.52 5.19
CA ASN A 18 -10.79 -7.08 5.10
C ASN A 18 -12.01 -6.25 5.49
N TYR A 19 -13.24 -6.73 5.25
CA TYR A 19 -14.44 -6.01 5.67
C TYR A 19 -14.54 -5.96 7.19
N LEU A 20 -14.33 -7.09 7.86
CA LEU A 20 -14.34 -7.13 9.31
C LEU A 20 -13.23 -6.28 9.90
N LEU A 21 -12.02 -6.36 9.35
CA LEU A 21 -10.88 -5.56 9.80
C LEU A 21 -11.16 -4.06 9.71
N PHE A 22 -11.67 -3.60 8.56
CA PHE A 22 -11.99 -2.18 8.38
C PHE A 22 -13.14 -1.73 9.26
N TRP A 23 -14.16 -2.55 9.43
CA TRP A 23 -15.24 -2.28 10.37
C TRP A 23 -14.72 -2.04 11.79
N GLU A 24 -13.93 -2.96 12.32
CA GLU A 24 -13.38 -2.85 13.68
C GLU A 24 -12.44 -1.65 13.85
N ILE A 25 -11.59 -1.35 12.86
CA ILE A 25 -10.69 -0.20 12.93
C ILE A 25 -11.47 1.12 12.85
N ILE A 26 -12.49 1.22 12.01
CA ILE A 26 -13.32 2.42 11.91
C ILE A 26 -14.12 2.61 13.21
N LYS A 27 -14.75 1.57 13.73
CA LYS A 27 -15.45 1.57 15.00
C LYS A 27 -14.54 2.05 16.13
N TYR A 28 -13.36 1.44 16.26
CA TYR A 28 -12.35 1.87 17.24
C TYR A 28 -11.96 3.35 17.06
N SER A 29 -11.82 3.81 15.82
CA SER A 29 -11.50 5.20 15.55
C SER A 29 -12.58 6.17 16.04
N CYS A 30 -13.85 5.81 15.83
CA CYS A 30 -14.98 6.58 16.34
C CYS A 30 -15.03 6.59 17.87
N GLU A 31 -14.85 5.44 18.52
CA GLU A 31 -14.83 5.31 19.98
C GLU A 31 -13.69 6.13 20.61
N LYS A 32 -12.57 6.26 19.92
CA LYS A 32 -11.43 7.09 20.35
C LYS A 32 -11.55 8.57 19.98
N GLY A 33 -12.65 9.00 19.36
CA GLY A 33 -12.90 10.38 19.01
C GLY A 33 -12.05 10.92 17.86
N PHE A 34 -11.54 10.07 16.98
CA PHE A 34 -10.84 10.55 15.79
C PHE A 34 -11.80 11.16 14.78
N ASN A 35 -11.58 12.41 14.40
CA ASN A 35 -12.42 13.13 13.44
C ASN A 35 -12.24 12.64 11.98
N PHE A 36 -11.10 12.02 11.68
CA PHE A 36 -10.78 11.57 10.32
C PHE A 36 -10.16 10.17 10.34
N PHE A 37 -10.55 9.37 9.36
CA PHE A 37 -9.94 8.08 9.07
C PHE A 37 -9.32 8.13 7.66
N ASP A 38 -8.00 7.99 7.57
CA ASP A 38 -7.28 7.98 6.32
C ASP A 38 -7.03 6.53 5.88
N PHE A 39 -7.65 6.13 4.78
CA PHE A 39 -7.50 4.80 4.17
C PHE A 39 -6.14 4.60 3.48
N GLY A 40 -5.27 5.59 3.48
CA GLY A 40 -4.01 5.59 2.75
C GLY A 40 -4.19 5.65 1.24
N ARG A 41 -3.08 5.71 0.53
CA ARG A 41 -3.06 5.88 -0.94
C ARG A 41 -3.58 4.67 -1.69
N SER A 42 -4.16 4.92 -2.86
CA SER A 42 -4.57 3.91 -3.85
C SER A 42 -4.39 4.47 -5.25
N LEU A 43 -4.16 3.60 -6.22
CA LEU A 43 -4.26 4.00 -7.63
C LEU A 43 -5.74 4.09 -8.01
N PRO A 44 -6.13 5.12 -8.78
CA PRO A 44 -7.49 5.22 -9.31
C PRO A 44 -7.90 3.94 -10.07
N ASP A 45 -9.19 3.64 -10.05
CA ASP A 45 -9.82 2.55 -10.79
C ASP A 45 -9.29 1.14 -10.47
N THR A 46 -8.53 0.99 -9.38
CA THR A 46 -8.15 -0.34 -8.87
C THR A 46 -9.21 -0.90 -7.93
N GLY A 47 -9.24 -2.24 -7.78
CA GLY A 47 -10.13 -2.90 -6.82
C GLY A 47 -9.98 -2.37 -5.38
N VAL A 48 -8.75 -2.00 -4.97
CA VAL A 48 -8.48 -1.38 -3.67
C VAL A 48 -9.11 0.02 -3.58
N PHE A 49 -9.05 0.81 -4.65
CA PHE A 49 -9.69 2.12 -4.71
C PHE A 49 -11.22 2.01 -4.59
N LEU A 50 -11.82 1.09 -5.37
CA LEU A 50 -13.26 0.85 -5.33
C LEU A 50 -13.72 0.32 -3.97
N PHE A 51 -12.96 -0.59 -3.36
CA PHE A 51 -13.21 -1.07 -2.00
C PHE A 51 -13.26 0.07 -0.97
N LYS A 52 -12.26 0.97 -0.98
CA LYS A 52 -12.23 2.13 -0.09
C LYS A 52 -13.38 3.10 -0.34
N LYS A 53 -13.71 3.34 -1.61
CA LYS A 53 -14.86 4.16 -1.99
C LYS A 53 -16.18 3.56 -1.49
N GLY A 54 -16.33 2.24 -1.48
CA GLY A 54 -17.48 1.54 -0.91
C GLY A 54 -17.69 1.79 0.59
N TRP A 55 -16.62 2.13 1.32
CA TRP A 55 -16.68 2.58 2.72
C TRP A 55 -17.00 4.07 2.89
N GLY A 56 -17.34 4.77 1.81
CA GLY A 56 -17.63 6.21 1.84
C GLY A 56 -16.38 7.10 1.81
N ALA A 57 -15.20 6.54 1.52
CA ALA A 57 -13.98 7.35 1.43
C ALA A 57 -14.05 8.35 0.28
N VAL A 58 -13.72 9.62 0.58
CA VAL A 58 -13.63 10.69 -0.41
C VAL A 58 -12.19 10.75 -0.92
N PRO A 59 -11.94 10.50 -2.21
CA PRO A 59 -10.59 10.55 -2.77
C PRO A 59 -10.05 11.97 -2.79
N LYS A 60 -8.78 12.11 -2.36
CA LYS A 60 -8.02 13.36 -2.47
C LYS A 60 -6.78 13.11 -3.31
N GLN A 61 -6.51 13.98 -4.27
CA GLN A 61 -5.30 13.91 -5.09
C GLN A 61 -4.07 14.16 -4.22
N LEU A 62 -3.09 13.25 -4.30
CA LEU A 62 -1.79 13.41 -3.66
C LEU A 62 -0.79 13.99 -4.66
N TYR A 63 -0.08 15.03 -4.24
CA TYR A 63 0.99 15.66 -5.00
C TYR A 63 2.32 15.29 -4.37
N TYR A 64 3.25 14.75 -5.17
CA TYR A 64 4.60 14.42 -4.73
C TYR A 64 5.56 15.49 -5.21
N GLN A 65 6.37 16.01 -4.30
CA GLN A 65 7.47 16.91 -4.62
C GLN A 65 8.78 16.15 -4.48
N TYR A 66 9.68 16.33 -5.44
CA TYR A 66 10.98 15.68 -5.43
C TYR A 66 12.07 16.75 -5.40
N TYR A 67 12.99 16.61 -4.48
CA TYR A 67 14.24 17.39 -4.49
C TYR A 67 15.36 16.51 -5.05
N LEU A 68 15.91 16.92 -6.19
CA LEU A 68 16.98 16.18 -6.87
C LEU A 68 18.31 16.80 -6.46
N ASN A 69 19.06 16.13 -5.59
CA ASN A 69 20.35 16.63 -5.09
C ASN A 69 21.48 16.39 -6.11
N ASN A 70 21.66 15.16 -6.59
CA ASN A 70 22.77 14.79 -7.49
C ASN A 70 22.32 14.03 -8.75
N ILE A 71 21.05 14.11 -9.10
CA ILE A 71 20.46 13.37 -10.22
C ILE A 71 19.79 14.36 -11.15
N SER A 72 20.20 14.38 -12.41
CA SER A 72 19.65 15.28 -13.43
C SER A 72 18.30 14.85 -14.00
N LYS A 73 17.86 13.61 -13.74
CA LYS A 73 16.56 13.07 -14.20
C LYS A 73 15.77 12.54 -13.04
N MET A 74 14.48 12.88 -13.02
CA MET A 74 13.53 12.36 -12.03
C MET A 74 13.42 10.84 -12.16
N PRO A 75 13.65 10.08 -11.08
CA PRO A 75 13.48 8.63 -11.12
C PRO A 75 12.01 8.27 -11.29
N ASP A 76 11.71 7.33 -12.18
CA ASP A 76 10.37 6.79 -12.32
C ASP A 76 10.02 5.91 -11.12
N THR A 77 9.35 6.51 -10.15
CA THR A 77 8.88 5.83 -8.93
C THR A 77 7.49 5.20 -9.10
N SER A 78 6.91 5.25 -10.32
CA SER A 78 5.60 4.70 -10.62
C SER A 78 5.53 3.20 -10.32
N GLN A 79 4.40 2.76 -9.76
CA GLN A 79 4.10 1.34 -9.58
C GLN A 79 3.91 0.62 -10.93
N LEU A 80 3.66 1.39 -12.01
CA LEU A 80 3.49 0.87 -13.37
C LEU A 80 4.83 0.64 -14.08
N ASN A 81 5.96 1.04 -13.48
CA ASN A 81 7.27 0.84 -14.06
C ASN A 81 7.54 -0.64 -14.39
N PRO A 82 7.79 -0.98 -15.67
CA PRO A 82 7.96 -2.38 -16.10
C PRO A 82 9.12 -3.10 -15.40
N ARG A 83 10.19 -2.37 -15.07
CA ARG A 83 11.34 -2.92 -14.34
C ARG A 83 10.95 -3.32 -12.92
N ARG A 84 10.18 -2.49 -12.22
CA ARG A 84 9.64 -2.80 -10.88
C ARG A 84 8.70 -4.00 -10.92
N GLN A 85 7.84 -4.08 -11.92
CA GLN A 85 6.92 -5.21 -12.07
C GLN A 85 7.66 -6.53 -12.36
N LYS A 86 8.70 -6.50 -13.20
CA LYS A 86 9.57 -7.67 -13.42
C LYS A 86 10.25 -8.10 -12.14
N PHE A 87 10.85 -7.16 -11.41
CA PHE A 87 11.48 -7.42 -10.12
C PHE A 87 10.48 -8.03 -9.11
N ALA A 88 9.31 -7.46 -8.98
CA ALA A 88 8.26 -7.96 -8.09
C ALA A 88 7.81 -9.38 -8.44
N ARG A 89 7.75 -9.73 -9.75
CA ARG A 89 7.44 -11.10 -10.21
C ARG A 89 8.52 -12.10 -9.82
N VAL A 90 9.79 -11.74 -9.98
CA VAL A 90 10.92 -12.59 -9.58
C VAL A 90 10.95 -12.72 -8.04
N TRP A 91 10.80 -11.61 -7.33
CA TRP A 91 10.79 -11.56 -5.88
C TRP A 91 9.74 -12.49 -5.24
N LYS A 92 8.54 -12.53 -5.81
CA LYS A 92 7.45 -13.42 -5.35
C LYS A 92 7.75 -14.91 -5.51
N LYS A 93 8.70 -15.28 -6.36
CA LYS A 93 9.10 -16.68 -6.58
C LYS A 93 10.25 -17.13 -5.68
N LEU A 94 10.90 -16.20 -4.98
CA LEU A 94 12.02 -16.54 -4.10
C LEU A 94 11.54 -17.16 -2.78
N PRO A 95 12.27 -18.13 -2.22
CA PRO A 95 11.97 -18.69 -0.92
C PRO A 95 11.97 -17.62 0.18
N LEU A 96 11.08 -17.77 1.15
CA LEU A 96 10.91 -16.80 2.24
C LEU A 96 12.22 -16.51 3.00
N LYS A 97 13.02 -17.56 3.28
CA LYS A 97 14.31 -17.41 3.96
C LYS A 97 15.25 -16.45 3.22
N LEU A 98 15.27 -16.53 1.89
CA LEU A 98 16.13 -15.69 1.06
C LEU A 98 15.62 -14.24 1.03
N THR A 99 14.31 -14.05 0.87
CA THR A 99 13.70 -12.72 0.86
C THR A 99 13.82 -12.01 2.19
N THR A 100 13.77 -12.73 3.31
CA THR A 100 13.96 -12.18 4.65
C THR A 100 15.41 -11.71 4.87
N ALA A 101 16.40 -12.48 4.37
CA ALA A 101 17.80 -12.11 4.50
C ALA A 101 18.20 -10.92 3.60
N ILE A 102 17.71 -10.88 2.36
CA ILE A 102 18.11 -9.87 1.37
C ILE A 102 17.22 -8.61 1.44
N GLY A 103 15.98 -8.74 1.90
CA GLY A 103 14.99 -7.66 1.95
C GLY A 103 15.49 -6.37 2.62
N PRO A 104 16.10 -6.42 3.81
CA PRO A 104 16.62 -5.24 4.50
C PRO A 104 17.71 -4.51 3.71
N LEU A 105 18.57 -5.26 3.01
CA LEU A 105 19.64 -4.68 2.18
C LEU A 105 19.07 -3.91 0.97
N ILE A 106 18.08 -4.50 0.31
CA ILE A 106 17.42 -3.86 -0.84
C ILE A 106 16.66 -2.61 -0.40
N ARG A 107 15.98 -2.67 0.76
CA ARG A 107 15.20 -1.54 1.26
C ARG A 107 16.06 -0.32 1.63
N ARG A 108 17.32 -0.52 2.03
CA ARG A 108 18.25 0.60 2.30
C ARG A 108 18.53 1.45 1.07
N GLY A 109 18.46 0.88 -0.12
CA GLY A 109 18.70 1.57 -1.39
C GLY A 109 17.45 2.05 -2.12
N THR A 110 16.24 1.82 -1.56
CA THR A 110 14.98 2.29 -2.15
C THR A 110 14.36 3.36 -1.26
N PRO A 111 14.09 4.55 -1.83
CA PRO A 111 13.41 5.62 -1.09
C PRO A 111 11.98 5.21 -0.70
#